data_e44998bc77cd39d425880b0860119ae0
#
_entry.id   e44998bc77cd39d425880b0860119ae0
#
_cell.length_a   1.000
_cell.length_b   1.000
_cell.length_c   1.000
_cell.angle_alpha   90.00
_cell.angle_beta   90.00
_cell.angle_gamma   90.00
#
_symmetry.space_group_name_H-M   'P 1'
#
loop_
_entity.id
_entity.type
_entity.pdbx_description
1 polymer ?
#
loop_
_entity_poly.entity_id
_entity_poly.type
_entity_poly.pdbx_seq_one_letter_code
_entity_poly.pdbx_strand_id
1 'polypeptide(L)'
;MMASLRSFRESRPRRMIRHGARSAEIELRVVGLSGKRKMRWSYGPTGRQLFLDDGPVSRLQEWFAPIRAILFCPEHAAIVRGGPDERRRFIDRARFTAAPAYLDLVRAYHRVVRQKAMLLRGPARDAELDIWDQRLVDLGVRMANQRNQMVDELRSPFQQMIKEIAGNEVVDLLSLI
;
A
#
# COMPACT_ATOMS: atom_id res chain seq x y z
N MET A 1 1.95 12.56 0.38
CA MET A 1 1.02 12.40 -0.76
C MET A 1 1.68 11.75 -1.96
N MET A 2 2.73 12.31 -2.55
CA MET A 2 3.36 11.79 -3.78
C MET A 2 3.86 10.35 -3.64
N ALA A 3 4.52 10.01 -2.54
CA ALA A 3 5.07 8.68 -2.31
C ALA A 3 4.06 7.60 -1.84
N SER A 4 2.81 7.96 -1.56
CA SER A 4 1.81 7.02 -1.04
C SER A 4 0.44 7.12 -1.72
N LEU A 5 0.23 8.12 -2.57
CA LEU A 5 -1.05 8.52 -3.16
C LEU A 5 -2.16 8.77 -2.14
N ARG A 6 -1.79 8.94 -0.88
CA ARG A 6 -2.69 9.25 0.24
C ARG A 6 -2.09 10.39 1.06
N SER A 7 -2.94 11.29 1.52
CA SER A 7 -2.58 12.22 2.58
C SER A 7 -2.66 11.50 3.93
N PHE A 8 -1.71 11.75 4.82
CA PHE A 8 -1.77 11.27 6.19
C PHE A 8 -2.72 12.09 7.08
N ARG A 9 -3.08 13.31 6.62
CA ARG A 9 -4.02 14.20 7.34
C ARG A 9 -5.46 14.10 6.87
N GLU A 10 -5.67 13.82 5.56
CA GLU A 10 -7.00 13.78 4.97
C GLU A 10 -7.13 12.59 4.03
N SER A 11 -8.05 11.70 4.33
CA SER A 11 -8.29 10.49 3.55
C SER A 11 -9.07 10.74 2.26
N ARG A 12 -9.83 11.84 2.20
CA ARG A 12 -10.69 12.19 1.07
C ARG A 12 -10.00 13.23 0.18
N PRO A 13 -9.50 12.86 -1.03
CA PRO A 13 -8.79 13.78 -1.91
C PRO A 13 -9.60 15.04 -2.27
N ARG A 14 -10.92 14.92 -2.34
CA ARG A 14 -11.81 16.06 -2.62
C ARG A 14 -11.68 17.20 -1.60
N ARG A 15 -11.38 16.89 -0.33
CA ARG A 15 -11.17 17.90 0.72
C ARG A 15 -9.83 18.62 0.63
N MET A 16 -8.95 18.15 -0.24
CA MET A 16 -7.67 18.81 -0.53
C MET A 16 -7.81 19.92 -1.59
N ILE A 17 -8.96 19.99 -2.26
CA ILE A 17 -9.24 21.07 -3.21
C ILE A 17 -9.56 22.32 -2.42
N ARG A 18 -8.89 23.43 -2.74
CA ARG A 18 -9.14 24.75 -2.16
C ARG A 18 -10.61 25.14 -2.37
N HIS A 19 -11.22 25.75 -1.39
CA HIS A 19 -12.58 26.26 -1.51
C HIS A 19 -12.70 27.22 -2.72
N GLY A 20 -13.71 27.02 -3.55
CA GLY A 20 -13.92 27.75 -4.79
C GLY A 20 -13.12 27.25 -6.00
N ALA A 21 -12.13 26.33 -5.82
CA ALA A 21 -11.40 25.72 -6.92
C ALA A 21 -12.09 24.44 -7.44
N ARG A 22 -11.80 24.08 -8.70
CA ARG A 22 -12.33 22.85 -9.32
C ARG A 22 -11.40 21.66 -9.18
N SER A 23 -10.12 21.91 -8.94
CA SER A 23 -9.08 20.87 -8.87
C SER A 23 -7.95 21.24 -7.92
N ALA A 24 -7.17 20.26 -7.55
CA ALA A 24 -5.90 20.42 -6.83
C ALA A 24 -4.80 19.72 -7.62
N GLU A 25 -3.60 20.30 -7.61
CA GLU A 25 -2.42 19.75 -8.26
C GLU A 25 -1.21 19.81 -7.32
N ILE A 26 -0.36 18.78 -7.41
CA ILE A 26 0.94 18.73 -6.73
C ILE A 26 1.98 18.32 -7.76
N GLU A 27 3.00 19.14 -7.94
CA GLU A 27 4.17 18.82 -8.74
C GLU A 27 5.36 18.54 -7.81
N LEU A 28 6.14 17.53 -8.13
CA LEU A 28 7.36 17.17 -7.46
C LEU A 28 8.44 16.89 -8.50
N ARG A 29 9.60 17.51 -8.30
CA ARG A 29 10.81 17.22 -9.08
C ARG A 29 11.75 16.42 -8.22
N VAL A 30 12.11 15.23 -8.68
CA VAL A 30 13.00 14.30 -7.98
C VAL A 30 14.32 14.25 -8.75
N VAL A 31 15.43 14.33 -8.03
CA VAL A 31 16.77 14.09 -8.57
C VAL A 31 17.31 12.85 -7.87
N GLY A 32 17.58 11.82 -8.63
CA GLY A 32 18.11 10.55 -8.12
C GLY A 32 19.17 9.97 -9.04
N LEU A 33 19.63 8.76 -8.73
CA LEU A 33 20.62 8.04 -9.53
C LEU A 33 20.20 7.84 -10.99
N SER A 34 18.89 7.73 -11.24
CA SER A 34 18.31 7.57 -12.58
C SER A 34 18.02 8.90 -13.30
N GLY A 35 18.59 10.02 -12.79
CA GLY A 35 18.40 11.34 -13.37
C GLY A 35 17.28 12.14 -12.72
N LYS A 36 16.86 13.19 -13.45
CA LYS A 36 15.77 14.09 -13.01
C LYS A 36 14.44 13.54 -13.49
N ARG A 37 13.46 13.49 -12.60
CA ARG A 37 12.09 13.06 -12.93
C ARG A 37 11.11 14.12 -12.44
N LYS A 38 10.06 14.34 -13.22
CA LYS A 38 8.95 15.24 -12.90
C LYS A 38 7.70 14.41 -12.62
N MET A 39 7.14 14.55 -11.44
CA MET A 39 5.94 13.85 -11.01
C MET A 39 4.83 14.86 -10.79
N ARG A 40 3.65 14.63 -11.38
CA ARG A 40 2.49 15.49 -11.21
C ARG A 40 1.27 14.67 -10.84
N TRP A 41 0.71 14.98 -9.69
CA TRP A 41 -0.55 14.44 -9.20
C TRP A 41 -1.63 15.52 -9.32
N SER A 42 -2.75 15.18 -9.91
CA SER A 42 -3.92 16.07 -9.92
C SER A 42 -5.17 15.32 -9.48
N TYR A 43 -6.12 16.06 -8.96
CA TYR A 43 -7.44 15.57 -8.60
C TYR A 43 -8.50 16.62 -8.92
N GLY A 44 -9.53 16.22 -9.66
CA GLY A 44 -10.61 17.08 -10.12
C GLY A 44 -11.88 16.31 -10.44
N PRO A 45 -12.79 16.86 -11.25
CA PRO A 45 -14.07 16.24 -11.62
C PRO A 45 -13.90 14.86 -12.27
N THR A 46 -12.85 14.66 -13.04
CA THR A 46 -12.50 13.36 -13.69
C THR A 46 -11.77 12.39 -12.76
N GLY A 47 -11.64 12.75 -11.47
CA GLY A 47 -10.92 11.95 -10.49
C GLY A 47 -9.43 12.25 -10.43
N ARG A 48 -8.65 11.25 -10.01
CA ARG A 48 -7.19 11.35 -9.86
C ARG A 48 -6.48 11.05 -11.17
N GLN A 49 -5.54 11.92 -11.53
CA GLN A 49 -4.63 11.73 -12.66
C GLN A 49 -3.18 11.79 -12.19
N LEU A 50 -2.32 10.99 -12.80
CA LEU A 50 -0.90 10.88 -12.50
C LEU A 50 -0.11 11.04 -13.79
N PHE A 51 0.93 11.87 -13.73
CA PHE A 51 1.83 12.11 -14.87
C PHE A 51 3.28 11.97 -14.39
N LEU A 52 4.07 11.28 -15.19
CA LEU A 52 5.51 11.12 -14.99
C LEU A 52 6.21 11.65 -16.25
N ASP A 53 7.09 12.66 -16.07
CA ASP A 53 7.78 13.36 -17.17
C ASP A 53 6.81 13.83 -18.27
N ASP A 54 5.69 14.41 -17.83
CA ASP A 54 4.57 14.91 -18.64
C ASP A 54 3.74 13.84 -19.39
N GLY A 55 4.14 12.55 -19.33
CA GLY A 55 3.35 11.43 -19.81
C GLY A 55 2.36 10.90 -18.76
N PRO A 56 1.14 10.44 -19.17
CA PRO A 56 0.21 9.82 -18.25
C PRO A 56 0.74 8.48 -17.73
N VAL A 57 0.59 8.22 -16.43
CA VAL A 57 1.01 6.97 -15.80
C VAL A 57 -0.01 5.87 -16.07
N SER A 58 0.39 4.82 -16.77
CA SER A 58 -0.45 3.66 -17.06
C SER A 58 -0.40 2.60 -15.96
N ARG A 59 0.77 2.42 -15.34
CA ARG A 59 1.00 1.45 -14.25
C ARG A 59 1.44 2.17 -12.99
N LEU A 60 0.80 1.91 -11.86
CA LEU A 60 1.17 2.56 -10.59
C LEU A 60 2.59 2.25 -10.13
N GLN A 61 3.19 1.13 -10.54
CA GLN A 61 4.59 0.82 -10.27
C GLN A 61 5.53 1.89 -10.83
N GLU A 62 5.24 2.41 -12.03
CA GLU A 62 6.02 3.49 -12.65
C GLU A 62 6.00 4.76 -11.82
N TRP A 63 4.85 5.06 -11.20
CA TRP A 63 4.69 6.19 -10.31
C TRP A 63 5.55 6.08 -9.05
N PHE A 64 5.67 4.88 -8.47
CA PHE A 64 6.38 4.68 -7.22
C PHE A 64 7.88 4.40 -7.40
N ALA A 65 8.35 4.16 -8.63
CA ALA A 65 9.76 3.87 -8.90
C ALA A 65 10.70 5.04 -8.55
N PRO A 66 10.38 6.33 -8.87
CA PRO A 66 11.30 7.44 -8.63
C PRO A 66 11.44 7.85 -7.17
N ILE A 67 10.47 7.52 -6.31
CA ILE A 67 10.44 8.02 -4.93
C ILE A 67 10.00 6.96 -3.93
N ARG A 68 10.81 6.82 -2.89
CA ARG A 68 10.45 6.08 -1.68
C ARG A 68 10.45 7.05 -0.51
N ALA A 69 9.45 6.98 0.34
CA ALA A 69 9.37 7.82 1.53
C ALA A 69 8.96 7.00 2.74
N ILE A 70 9.61 7.28 3.85
CA ILE A 70 9.24 6.77 5.17
C ILE A 70 8.58 7.91 5.91
N LEU A 71 7.42 7.64 6.47
CA LEU A 71 6.69 8.57 7.31
C LEU A 71 6.58 7.98 8.71
N PHE A 72 6.99 8.74 9.70
CA PHE A 72 6.74 8.44 11.11
C PHE A 72 5.74 9.46 11.66
N CYS A 73 4.68 8.98 12.29
CA CYS A 73 3.67 9.81 12.93
C CYS A 73 3.06 9.08 14.14
N PRO A 74 2.49 9.80 15.11
CA PRO A 74 1.94 9.21 16.34
C PRO A 74 0.92 8.09 16.09
N GLU A 75 0.15 8.17 15.01
CA GLU A 75 -0.84 7.17 14.60
C GLU A 75 -0.22 5.81 14.33
N HIS A 76 1.08 5.75 14.02
CA HIS A 76 1.80 4.50 13.81
C HIS A 76 1.98 3.68 15.10
N ALA A 77 1.76 4.26 16.29
CA ALA A 77 1.66 3.50 17.53
C ALA A 77 0.54 2.45 17.49
N ALA A 78 -0.45 2.62 16.61
CA ALA A 78 -1.48 1.61 16.36
C ALA A 78 -0.92 0.28 15.82
N ILE A 79 0.28 0.24 15.27
CA ILE A 79 0.93 -1.02 14.86
C ILE A 79 1.14 -1.94 16.08
N VAL A 80 1.50 -1.35 17.23
CA VAL A 80 1.74 -2.09 18.46
C VAL A 80 0.44 -2.29 19.26
N ARG A 81 -0.35 -1.23 19.41
CA ARG A 81 -1.54 -1.20 20.29
C ARG A 81 -2.82 -1.66 19.59
N GLY A 82 -2.86 -1.60 18.26
CA GLY A 82 -4.03 -1.91 17.45
C GLY A 82 -4.19 -3.39 17.12
N GLY A 83 -5.25 -3.69 16.37
CA GLY A 83 -5.59 -5.03 15.95
C GLY A 83 -4.71 -5.58 14.80
N PRO A 84 -4.94 -6.83 14.39
CA PRO A 84 -4.20 -7.48 13.31
C PRO A 84 -4.23 -6.70 11.97
N ASP A 85 -5.32 -5.97 11.70
CA ASP A 85 -5.45 -5.20 10.47
C ASP A 85 -4.42 -4.08 10.34
N GLU A 86 -4.07 -3.41 11.46
CA GLU A 86 -3.05 -2.35 11.43
C GLU A 86 -1.67 -2.94 11.15
N ARG A 87 -1.36 -4.10 11.73
CA ARG A 87 -0.12 -4.84 11.46
C ARG A 87 -0.05 -5.31 10.00
N ARG A 88 -1.12 -5.93 9.49
CA ARG A 88 -1.20 -6.33 8.08
C ARG A 88 -1.00 -5.15 7.13
N ARG A 89 -1.64 -4.01 7.40
CA ARG A 89 -1.47 -2.79 6.60
C ARG A 89 -0.03 -2.27 6.62
N PHE A 90 0.64 -2.36 7.76
CA PHE A 90 2.04 -1.97 7.86
C PHE A 90 2.94 -2.86 7.01
N ILE A 91 2.81 -4.18 7.16
CA ILE A 91 3.58 -5.16 6.37
C ILE A 91 3.29 -5.03 4.87
N ASP A 92 2.02 -4.86 4.48
CA ASP A 92 1.64 -4.65 3.08
C ASP A 92 2.29 -3.38 2.51
N ARG A 93 2.41 -2.31 3.28
CA ARG A 93 3.11 -1.09 2.85
C ARG A 93 4.61 -1.31 2.73
N ALA A 94 5.23 -1.99 3.70
CA ALA A 94 6.65 -2.31 3.67
C ALA A 94 6.95 -3.18 2.42
N ARG A 95 6.17 -4.25 2.21
CA ARG A 95 6.31 -5.12 1.04
C ARG A 95 6.12 -4.39 -0.28
N PHE A 96 5.12 -3.53 -0.38
CA PHE A 96 4.89 -2.69 -1.56
C PHE A 96 6.07 -1.74 -1.82
N THR A 97 6.65 -1.15 -0.76
CA THR A 97 7.81 -0.25 -0.90
C THR A 97 9.05 -0.99 -1.40
N ALA A 98 9.25 -2.24 -0.93
CA ALA A 98 10.35 -3.10 -1.38
C ALA A 98 10.12 -3.66 -2.79
N ALA A 99 8.89 -4.10 -3.08
CA ALA A 99 8.51 -4.74 -4.34
C ALA A 99 7.18 -4.18 -4.85
N PRO A 100 7.18 -3.10 -5.67
CA PRO A 100 5.95 -2.46 -6.15
C PRO A 100 4.98 -3.37 -6.91
N ALA A 101 5.47 -4.46 -7.51
CA ALA A 101 4.63 -5.47 -8.16
C ALA A 101 3.64 -6.17 -7.19
N TYR A 102 3.91 -6.15 -5.88
CA TYR A 102 3.00 -6.67 -4.86
C TYR A 102 1.61 -6.01 -4.91
N LEU A 103 1.55 -4.77 -5.38
CA LEU A 103 0.27 -4.05 -5.52
C LEU A 103 -0.71 -4.77 -6.44
N ASP A 104 -0.23 -5.43 -7.49
CA ASP A 104 -1.11 -6.14 -8.43
C ASP A 104 -1.72 -7.38 -7.79
N LEU A 105 -0.96 -8.09 -6.95
CA LEU A 105 -1.46 -9.20 -6.15
C LEU A 105 -2.56 -8.74 -5.18
N VAL A 106 -2.33 -7.66 -4.43
CA VAL A 106 -3.31 -7.08 -3.51
C VAL A 106 -4.58 -6.66 -4.24
N ARG A 107 -4.45 -6.04 -5.41
CA ARG A 107 -5.60 -5.64 -6.24
C ARG A 107 -6.38 -6.83 -6.77
N ALA A 108 -5.68 -7.88 -7.22
CA ALA A 108 -6.31 -9.12 -7.67
C ALA A 108 -7.12 -9.75 -6.54
N TYR A 109 -6.53 -9.88 -5.35
CA TYR A 109 -7.21 -10.41 -4.17
C TYR A 109 -8.49 -9.62 -3.83
N HIS A 110 -8.39 -8.29 -3.70
CA HIS A 110 -9.55 -7.47 -3.40
C HIS A 110 -10.61 -7.46 -4.51
N ARG A 111 -10.23 -7.70 -5.76
CA ARG A 111 -11.20 -7.89 -6.85
C ARG A 111 -11.99 -9.15 -6.64
N VAL A 112 -11.33 -10.26 -6.33
CA VAL A 112 -11.99 -11.55 -6.05
C VAL A 112 -12.91 -11.43 -4.85
N VAL A 113 -12.47 -10.83 -3.74
CA VAL A 113 -13.31 -10.58 -2.56
C VAL A 113 -14.59 -9.82 -2.92
N ARG A 114 -14.48 -8.75 -3.71
CA ARG A 114 -15.65 -7.97 -4.12
C ARG A 114 -16.59 -8.76 -5.03
N GLN A 115 -16.05 -9.52 -5.98
CA GLN A 115 -16.88 -10.35 -6.89
C GLN A 115 -17.63 -11.43 -6.10
N LYS A 116 -16.94 -12.14 -5.21
CA LYS A 116 -17.58 -13.12 -4.34
C LYS A 116 -18.66 -12.49 -3.45
N ALA A 117 -18.37 -11.34 -2.84
CA ALA A 117 -19.35 -10.62 -2.04
C ALA A 117 -20.59 -10.15 -2.83
N MET A 118 -20.44 -9.88 -4.12
CA MET A 118 -21.58 -9.57 -5.01
C MET A 118 -22.41 -10.84 -5.30
N LEU A 119 -21.76 -11.95 -5.59
CA LEU A 119 -22.44 -13.24 -5.85
C LEU A 119 -23.24 -13.70 -4.63
N LEU A 120 -22.67 -13.57 -3.44
CA LEU A 120 -23.35 -13.94 -2.17
C LEU A 120 -24.59 -13.10 -1.84
N ARG A 121 -24.82 -11.99 -2.54
CA ARG A 121 -26.04 -11.17 -2.40
C ARG A 121 -27.19 -11.63 -3.30
N GLY A 122 -26.90 -12.51 -4.24
CA GLY A 122 -27.85 -13.05 -5.21
C GLY A 122 -27.98 -14.57 -5.11
N PRO A 123 -28.80 -15.20 -5.95
CA PRO A 123 -28.94 -16.64 -6.03
C PRO A 123 -27.70 -17.26 -6.72
N ALA A 124 -26.56 -17.28 -6.04
CA ALA A 124 -25.36 -17.89 -6.54
C ALA A 124 -25.44 -19.42 -6.47
N ARG A 125 -24.89 -20.10 -7.47
CA ARG A 125 -24.76 -21.57 -7.46
C ARG A 125 -23.48 -21.95 -6.72
N ASP A 126 -23.50 -23.05 -5.98
CA ASP A 126 -22.34 -23.52 -5.22
C ASP A 126 -21.08 -23.68 -6.12
N ALA A 127 -21.24 -24.23 -7.31
CA ALA A 127 -20.16 -24.39 -8.27
C ALA A 127 -19.51 -23.05 -8.71
N GLU A 128 -20.28 -21.96 -8.76
CA GLU A 128 -19.72 -20.62 -9.02
C GLU A 128 -18.94 -20.10 -7.81
N LEU A 129 -19.45 -20.34 -6.61
CA LEU A 129 -18.76 -19.96 -5.37
C LEU A 129 -17.44 -20.71 -5.20
N ASP A 130 -17.41 -22.00 -5.52
CA ASP A 130 -16.20 -22.83 -5.45
C ASP A 130 -15.06 -22.28 -6.31
N ILE A 131 -15.36 -21.80 -7.52
CA ILE A 131 -14.35 -21.19 -8.40
C ILE A 131 -13.74 -19.93 -7.75
N TRP A 132 -14.60 -19.11 -7.13
CA TRP A 132 -14.12 -17.90 -6.46
C TRP A 132 -13.38 -18.22 -5.16
N ASP A 133 -13.75 -19.29 -4.46
CA ASP A 133 -13.07 -19.77 -3.26
C ASP A 133 -11.64 -20.25 -3.59
N GLN A 134 -11.49 -21.06 -4.63
CA GLN A 134 -10.17 -21.49 -5.10
C GLN A 134 -9.27 -20.30 -5.44
N ARG A 135 -9.79 -19.31 -6.17
CA ARG A 135 -9.03 -18.08 -6.50
C ARG A 135 -8.69 -17.27 -5.26
N LEU A 136 -9.62 -17.20 -4.29
CA LEU A 136 -9.39 -16.48 -3.05
C LEU A 136 -8.30 -17.13 -2.22
N VAL A 137 -8.30 -18.46 -2.14
CA VAL A 137 -7.27 -19.24 -1.45
C VAL A 137 -5.91 -19.06 -2.12
N ASP A 138 -5.81 -19.21 -3.44
CA ASP A 138 -4.54 -19.05 -4.17
C ASP A 138 -3.93 -17.66 -3.94
N LEU A 139 -4.72 -16.60 -4.13
CA LEU A 139 -4.25 -15.24 -3.95
C LEU A 139 -3.95 -14.93 -2.47
N GLY A 140 -4.74 -15.49 -1.55
CA GLY A 140 -4.55 -15.35 -0.11
C GLY A 140 -3.24 -15.98 0.37
N VAL A 141 -2.95 -17.20 -0.07
CA VAL A 141 -1.68 -17.91 0.23
C VAL A 141 -0.50 -17.12 -0.31
N ARG A 142 -0.58 -16.63 -1.55
CA ARG A 142 0.48 -15.81 -2.14
C ARG A 142 0.70 -14.51 -1.35
N MET A 143 -0.37 -13.85 -0.89
CA MET A 143 -0.25 -12.66 -0.04
C MET A 143 0.39 -12.98 1.30
N ALA A 144 -0.03 -14.08 1.96
CA ALA A 144 0.54 -14.52 3.22
C ALA A 144 2.04 -14.81 3.09
N ASN A 145 2.45 -15.53 2.05
CA ASN A 145 3.87 -15.81 1.78
C ASN A 145 4.68 -14.52 1.57
N GLN A 146 4.14 -13.54 0.84
CA GLN A 146 4.80 -12.26 0.63
C GLN A 146 4.92 -11.44 1.93
N ARG A 147 3.94 -11.53 2.84
CA ARG A 147 3.99 -10.91 4.16
C ARG A 147 5.03 -11.58 5.05
N ASN A 148 5.03 -12.92 5.10
CA ASN A 148 6.01 -13.68 5.86
C ASN A 148 7.43 -13.36 5.42
N GLN A 149 7.68 -13.36 4.11
CA GLN A 149 8.96 -12.96 3.55
C GLN A 149 9.37 -11.55 4.01
N MET A 150 8.44 -10.59 4.01
CA MET A 150 8.74 -9.23 4.46
C MET A 150 9.06 -9.18 5.96
N VAL A 151 8.38 -9.96 6.78
CA VAL A 151 8.68 -10.07 8.22
C VAL A 151 10.08 -10.63 8.44
N ASP A 152 10.43 -11.70 7.72
CA ASP A 152 11.77 -12.30 7.80
C ASP A 152 12.87 -11.33 7.36
N GLU A 153 12.63 -10.58 6.27
CA GLU A 153 13.55 -9.53 5.80
C GLU A 153 13.73 -8.39 6.82
N LEU A 154 12.69 -8.07 7.60
CA LEU A 154 12.72 -7.02 8.62
C LEU A 154 13.30 -7.49 9.97
N ARG A 155 13.31 -8.78 10.26
CA ARG A 155 13.65 -9.33 11.57
C ARG A 155 15.06 -8.91 12.02
N SER A 156 16.06 -9.16 11.22
CA SER A 156 17.45 -8.84 11.57
C SER A 156 17.69 -7.34 11.76
N PRO A 157 17.33 -6.45 10.83
CA PRO A 157 17.50 -5.01 11.05
C PRO A 157 16.66 -4.49 12.23
N PHE A 158 15.49 -5.05 12.50
CA PHE A 158 14.68 -4.68 13.65
C PHE A 158 15.38 -5.06 14.96
N GLN A 159 15.86 -6.29 15.09
CA GLN A 159 16.57 -6.74 16.28
C GLN A 159 17.83 -5.91 16.55
N GLN A 160 18.58 -5.56 15.49
CA GLN A 160 19.73 -4.70 15.61
C GLN A 160 19.36 -3.29 16.15
N MET A 161 18.31 -2.68 15.59
CA MET A 161 17.84 -1.36 16.05
C MET A 161 17.35 -1.39 17.50
N ILE A 162 16.60 -2.43 17.89
CA ILE A 162 16.16 -2.57 19.28
C ILE A 162 17.36 -2.71 20.24
N LYS A 163 18.36 -3.50 19.86
CA LYS A 163 19.58 -3.64 20.66
C LYS A 163 20.32 -2.31 20.83
N GLU A 164 20.37 -1.47 19.80
CA GLU A 164 20.97 -0.14 19.86
C GLU A 164 20.19 0.83 20.76
N ILE A 165 18.85 0.71 20.81
CA ILE A 165 17.98 1.64 21.56
C ILE A 165 17.76 1.17 23.00
N ALA A 166 17.49 -0.11 23.21
CA ALA A 166 17.06 -0.69 24.49
C ALA A 166 18.14 -1.57 25.17
N GLY A 167 19.33 -1.65 24.61
CA GLY A 167 20.42 -2.49 25.11
C GLY A 167 20.18 -3.97 24.81
N ASN A 168 20.45 -4.85 25.83
CA ASN A 168 20.38 -6.29 25.61
C ASN A 168 18.99 -6.91 25.77
N GLU A 169 17.93 -6.13 25.78
CA GLU A 169 16.56 -6.68 25.79
C GLU A 169 16.28 -7.44 24.48
N VAL A 170 15.80 -8.67 24.65
CA VAL A 170 15.42 -9.52 23.51
C VAL A 170 13.99 -9.19 23.12
N VAL A 171 13.85 -8.53 22.00
CA VAL A 171 12.54 -8.25 21.38
C VAL A 171 12.51 -8.91 20.01
N ASP A 172 11.51 -9.70 19.73
CA ASP A 172 11.31 -10.32 18.43
C ASP A 172 10.12 -9.74 17.68
N LEU A 173 10.25 -9.72 16.37
CA LEU A 173 9.18 -9.31 15.46
C LEU A 173 8.26 -10.51 15.22
N LEU A 174 7.19 -10.61 15.98
CA LEU A 174 6.15 -11.61 15.76
C LEU A 174 5.11 -11.06 14.79
N SER A 175 4.97 -11.69 13.65
CA SER A 175 3.86 -11.47 12.74
C SER A 175 2.74 -12.44 13.07
N LEU A 176 1.62 -11.91 13.54
CA LEU A 176 0.35 -12.60 13.54
C LEU A 176 -0.35 -12.24 12.24
N ILE A 177 -0.11 -13.03 11.22
CA ILE A 177 -0.72 -12.88 9.90
C ILE A 177 -2.04 -13.64 9.86
#